data_acd6ee186de335a9386e2735ed3d5085
#
_entry.id   acd6ee186de335a9386e2735ed3d5085
#
_cell.length_a   1.000
_cell.length_b   1.000
_cell.length_c   1.000
_cell.angle_alpha   90.00
_cell.angle_beta   90.00
_cell.angle_gamma   90.00
#
_symmetry.space_group_name_H-M   'P 1'
#
loop_
_entity.id
_entity.type
_entity.pdbx_description
1 polymer ?
#
loop_
_entity_poly.entity_id
_entity_poly.type
_entity_poly.pdbx_seq_one_letter_code
_entity_poly.pdbx_strand_id
1 'polypeptide(L)'
;MIELYYWTTPNGHKITIFLEEAGLPYKIVPVNIGAGEQFDPFFLSFSPNNRIPAIRDLAPADGGTPLGVFESGAILEYLAEKAQKFLPAAPRAKYEVLQWLYWQMGGLGPMAGQNHHFVQYAPERIPYAMERYVKETNRLYGVLNKQLEGRDYIAGDYSIADMACYPWIVPYERQQQKLEDFPALMAWFERMAARPAVVRAYEKAAEVNTAATMTPEAKTILFGQTAR
;
A
#
# COMPACT_ATOMS: atom_id res chain seq x y z
N MET A 1 0.68 -21.81 0.53
CA MET A 1 1.49 -20.88 -0.30
C MET A 1 0.58 -19.76 -0.78
N ILE A 2 1.04 -18.52 -0.75
CA ILE A 2 0.29 -17.34 -1.19
C ILE A 2 0.66 -17.01 -2.64
N GLU A 3 -0.31 -16.84 -3.52
CA GLU A 3 -0.14 -16.17 -4.81
C GLU A 3 -0.47 -14.69 -4.62
N LEU A 4 0.49 -13.81 -4.84
CA LEU A 4 0.32 -12.37 -4.75
C LEU A 4 0.18 -11.77 -6.15
N TYR A 5 -1.02 -11.32 -6.49
CA TYR A 5 -1.33 -10.58 -7.71
C TYR A 5 -0.93 -9.10 -7.51
N TYR A 6 0.10 -8.68 -8.23
CA TYR A 6 0.90 -7.53 -7.85
C TYR A 6 1.32 -6.69 -9.04
N TRP A 7 1.43 -5.39 -8.81
CA TRP A 7 2.17 -4.45 -9.63
C TRP A 7 2.91 -3.46 -8.73
N THR A 8 3.96 -2.80 -9.26
CA THR A 8 4.83 -1.88 -8.50
C THR A 8 4.11 -0.58 -8.15
N THR A 9 3.28 -0.64 -7.14
CA THR A 9 2.51 0.49 -6.61
C THR A 9 2.63 0.54 -5.09
N PRO A 10 2.38 1.70 -4.45
CA PRO A 10 2.37 1.77 -2.99
C PRO A 10 1.48 0.72 -2.32
N ASN A 11 0.34 0.39 -2.91
CA ASN A 11 -0.55 -0.64 -2.34
C ASN A 11 0.00 -2.05 -2.50
N GLY A 12 0.65 -2.35 -3.62
CA GLY A 12 1.35 -3.64 -3.82
C GLY A 12 2.46 -3.84 -2.81
N HIS A 13 3.27 -2.82 -2.58
CA HIS A 13 4.38 -2.87 -1.63
C HIS A 13 3.97 -3.16 -0.19
N LYS A 14 2.76 -2.80 0.25
CA LYS A 14 2.25 -3.17 1.57
C LYS A 14 2.33 -4.69 1.79
N ILE A 15 1.96 -5.45 0.78
CA ILE A 15 1.85 -6.90 0.87
C ILE A 15 3.20 -7.59 0.71
N THR A 16 4.06 -7.12 -0.21
CA THR A 16 5.43 -7.64 -0.30
C THR A 16 6.19 -7.41 0.98
N ILE A 17 6.09 -6.23 1.61
CA ILE A 17 6.69 -5.94 2.92
C ILE A 17 6.20 -6.95 3.96
N PHE A 18 4.89 -7.16 4.08
CA PHE A 18 4.35 -8.11 5.04
C PHE A 18 4.90 -9.53 4.82
N LEU A 19 4.87 -10.02 3.59
CA LEU A 19 5.28 -11.38 3.26
C LEU A 19 6.78 -11.61 3.55
N GLU A 20 7.62 -10.63 3.25
CA GLU A 20 9.06 -10.65 3.58
C GLU A 20 9.31 -10.59 5.10
N GLU A 21 8.57 -9.77 5.86
CA GLU A 21 8.68 -9.66 7.31
C GLU A 21 8.18 -10.92 8.03
N ALA A 22 7.10 -11.49 7.55
CA ALA A 22 6.53 -12.69 8.14
C ALA A 22 7.32 -13.96 7.81
N GLY A 23 8.10 -13.95 6.71
CA GLY A 23 8.78 -15.12 6.19
C GLY A 23 7.81 -16.15 5.57
N LEU A 24 6.65 -15.69 5.10
CA LEU A 24 5.67 -16.57 4.47
C LEU A 24 6.09 -16.91 3.03
N PRO A 25 6.00 -18.18 2.60
CA PRO A 25 6.27 -18.54 1.22
C PRO A 25 5.20 -17.99 0.29
N TYR A 26 5.64 -17.27 -0.74
CA TYR A 26 4.75 -16.67 -1.73
C TYR A 26 5.33 -16.66 -3.13
N LYS A 27 4.45 -16.48 -4.12
CA LYS A 27 4.80 -16.28 -5.53
C LYS A 27 4.15 -14.98 -6.00
N ILE A 28 4.92 -14.10 -6.62
CA ILE A 28 4.39 -12.94 -7.33
C ILE A 28 3.78 -13.40 -8.66
N VAL A 29 2.55 -12.98 -8.90
CA VAL A 29 1.85 -13.07 -10.20
C VAL A 29 1.69 -11.62 -10.67
N PRO A 30 2.51 -11.17 -11.63
CA PRO A 30 2.40 -9.83 -12.15
C PRO A 30 1.04 -9.57 -12.79
N VAL A 31 0.47 -8.38 -12.51
CA VAL A 31 -0.74 -7.88 -13.18
C VAL A 31 -0.41 -6.49 -13.70
N ASN A 32 -0.06 -6.40 -14.98
CA ASN A 32 0.29 -5.12 -15.60
C ASN A 32 -0.94 -4.24 -15.77
N ILE A 33 -1.17 -3.37 -14.80
CA ILE A 33 -2.32 -2.46 -14.80
C ILE A 33 -2.30 -1.43 -15.93
N GLY A 34 -1.13 -1.12 -16.48
CA GLY A 34 -0.98 -0.27 -17.65
C GLY A 34 -1.35 -0.97 -18.98
N ALA A 35 -1.32 -2.30 -19.00
CA ALA A 35 -1.76 -3.10 -20.15
C ALA A 35 -3.23 -3.57 -20.04
N GLY A 36 -3.90 -3.32 -18.92
CA GLY A 36 -5.30 -3.70 -18.72
C GLY A 36 -5.50 -5.12 -18.16
N GLU A 37 -4.44 -5.79 -17.69
CA GLU A 37 -4.52 -7.16 -17.17
C GLU A 37 -5.42 -7.29 -15.93
N GLN A 38 -5.68 -6.18 -15.21
CA GLN A 38 -6.64 -6.14 -14.09
C GLN A 38 -8.10 -6.40 -14.51
N PHE A 39 -8.38 -6.45 -15.81
CA PHE A 39 -9.70 -6.77 -16.35
C PHE A 39 -9.84 -8.23 -16.78
N ASP A 40 -8.82 -9.06 -16.59
CA ASP A 40 -8.88 -10.49 -16.86
C ASP A 40 -10.01 -11.13 -16.04
N PRO A 41 -10.89 -11.96 -16.67
CA PRO A 41 -12.02 -12.58 -15.99
C PRO A 41 -11.65 -13.45 -14.79
N PHE A 42 -10.50 -14.13 -14.85
CA PHE A 42 -10.01 -14.91 -13.73
C PHE A 42 -9.59 -14.01 -12.57
N PHE A 43 -8.87 -12.90 -12.84
CA PHE A 43 -8.53 -11.93 -11.81
C PHE A 43 -9.77 -11.30 -11.18
N LEU A 44 -10.76 -10.92 -11.98
CA LEU A 44 -12.02 -10.34 -11.52
C LEU A 44 -12.83 -11.30 -10.64
N SER A 45 -12.68 -12.63 -10.79
CA SER A 45 -13.41 -13.61 -9.99
C SER A 45 -13.11 -13.54 -8.49
N PHE A 46 -11.95 -12.95 -8.09
CA PHE A 46 -11.56 -12.76 -6.69
C PHE A 46 -11.10 -11.32 -6.35
N SER A 47 -11.00 -10.44 -7.35
CA SER A 47 -10.78 -8.99 -7.17
C SER A 47 -11.77 -8.19 -8.03
N PRO A 48 -13.07 -8.16 -7.65
CA PRO A 48 -14.13 -7.59 -8.47
C PRO A 48 -14.02 -6.07 -8.68
N ASN A 49 -13.21 -5.39 -7.87
CA ASN A 49 -12.90 -3.96 -8.01
C ASN A 49 -11.80 -3.69 -9.08
N ASN A 50 -11.32 -4.72 -9.79
CA ASN A 50 -10.22 -4.61 -10.78
C ASN A 50 -8.98 -3.83 -10.27
N ARG A 51 -8.62 -4.01 -9.01
CA ARG A 51 -7.47 -3.36 -8.37
C ARG A 51 -6.48 -4.39 -7.84
N ILE A 52 -5.20 -4.03 -7.90
CA ILE A 52 -4.14 -4.72 -7.18
C ILE A 52 -3.83 -3.95 -5.86
N PRO A 53 -3.28 -4.64 -4.85
CA PRO A 53 -3.01 -6.06 -4.76
C PRO A 53 -4.26 -6.90 -4.50
N ALA A 54 -4.18 -8.16 -4.90
CA ALA A 54 -5.07 -9.22 -4.44
C ALA A 54 -4.21 -10.46 -4.15
N ILE A 55 -4.71 -11.38 -3.32
CA ILE A 55 -4.04 -12.65 -3.05
C ILE A 55 -4.96 -13.83 -3.31
N ARG A 56 -4.36 -14.98 -3.59
CA ARG A 56 -5.00 -16.30 -3.44
C ARG A 56 -4.19 -17.13 -2.46
N ASP A 57 -4.79 -17.51 -1.36
CA ASP A 57 -4.19 -18.48 -0.44
C ASP A 57 -4.57 -19.89 -0.90
N LEU A 58 -3.57 -20.64 -1.35
CA LEU A 58 -3.76 -22.01 -1.85
C LEU A 58 -3.95 -23.04 -0.74
N ALA A 59 -3.75 -22.65 0.52
CA ALA A 59 -3.93 -23.49 1.70
C ALA A 59 -4.48 -22.62 2.85
N PRO A 60 -5.76 -22.21 2.77
CA PRO A 60 -6.40 -21.46 3.83
C PRO A 60 -6.54 -22.31 5.10
N ALA A 61 -6.69 -21.64 6.25
CA ALA A 61 -6.69 -22.32 7.56
C ALA A 61 -7.90 -23.27 7.75
N ASP A 62 -9.00 -23.02 7.06
CA ASP A 62 -10.20 -23.87 7.07
C ASP A 62 -10.06 -25.14 6.24
N GLY A 63 -8.94 -25.32 5.52
CA GLY A 63 -8.70 -26.48 4.65
C GLY A 63 -9.57 -26.54 3.38
N GLY A 64 -10.27 -25.44 3.07
CA GLY A 64 -11.14 -25.32 1.90
C GLY A 64 -10.41 -25.11 0.58
N THR A 65 -11.18 -24.75 -0.45
CA THR A 65 -10.64 -24.34 -1.75
C THR A 65 -9.79 -23.06 -1.60
N PRO A 66 -8.91 -22.74 -2.58
CA PRO A 66 -8.13 -21.52 -2.54
C PRO A 66 -8.97 -20.28 -2.25
N LEU A 67 -8.57 -19.51 -1.25
CA LEU A 67 -9.27 -18.30 -0.81
C LEU A 67 -8.70 -17.07 -1.51
N GLY A 68 -9.54 -16.34 -2.26
CA GLY A 68 -9.20 -15.03 -2.80
C GLY A 68 -9.51 -13.92 -1.80
N VAL A 69 -8.56 -12.98 -1.62
CA VAL A 69 -8.77 -11.79 -0.80
C VAL A 69 -8.27 -10.57 -1.57
N PHE A 70 -9.11 -9.55 -1.69
CA PHE A 70 -8.77 -8.24 -2.23
C PHE A 70 -8.89 -7.16 -1.15
N GLU A 71 -8.53 -5.91 -1.46
CA GLU A 71 -8.27 -4.79 -0.55
C GLU A 71 -7.00 -4.98 0.29
N SER A 72 -6.04 -4.07 0.12
CA SER A 72 -4.73 -4.20 0.78
C SER A 72 -4.82 -4.23 2.31
N GLY A 73 -5.82 -3.55 2.90
CA GLY A 73 -6.06 -3.59 4.34
C GLY A 73 -6.57 -4.95 4.81
N ALA A 74 -7.56 -5.51 4.11
CA ALA A 74 -8.10 -6.84 4.40
C ALA A 74 -7.04 -7.94 4.20
N ILE A 75 -6.20 -7.80 3.17
CA ILE A 75 -5.08 -8.72 2.94
C ILE A 75 -4.08 -8.68 4.10
N LEU A 76 -3.71 -7.48 4.56
CA LEU A 76 -2.80 -7.33 5.70
C LEU A 76 -3.38 -7.96 6.97
N GLU A 77 -4.65 -7.74 7.27
CA GLU A 77 -5.32 -8.33 8.43
C GLU A 77 -5.37 -9.85 8.32
N TYR A 78 -5.80 -10.38 7.17
CA TYR A 78 -5.84 -11.82 6.90
C TYR A 78 -4.47 -12.48 7.08
N LEU A 79 -3.43 -11.90 6.47
CA LEU A 79 -2.07 -12.44 6.55
C LEU A 79 -1.50 -12.35 7.98
N ALA A 80 -1.83 -11.28 8.72
CA ALA A 80 -1.42 -11.11 10.11
C ALA A 80 -2.05 -12.17 11.01
N GLU A 81 -3.33 -12.46 10.82
CA GLU A 81 -4.03 -13.54 11.53
C GLU A 81 -3.48 -14.92 11.15
N LYS A 82 -3.23 -15.17 9.86
CA LYS A 82 -2.62 -16.42 9.39
C LYS A 82 -1.21 -16.64 9.94
N ALA A 83 -0.40 -15.60 9.97
CA ALA A 83 0.99 -15.66 10.46
C ALA A 83 1.11 -15.54 11.98
N GLN A 84 0.05 -15.11 12.67
CA GLN A 84 0.07 -14.74 14.11
C GLN A 84 1.15 -13.70 14.42
N LYS A 85 1.34 -12.70 13.53
CA LYS A 85 2.36 -11.66 13.59
C LYS A 85 1.79 -10.30 13.21
N PHE A 86 2.36 -9.24 13.79
CA PHE A 86 2.13 -7.83 13.42
C PHE A 86 0.69 -7.31 13.63
N LEU A 87 -0.18 -8.09 14.27
CA LEU A 87 -1.49 -7.70 14.75
C LEU A 87 -1.73 -8.35 16.12
N PRO A 88 -1.75 -7.58 17.22
CA PRO A 88 -1.95 -8.13 18.56
C PRO A 88 -3.32 -8.80 18.71
N ALA A 89 -3.38 -9.89 19.48
CA ALA A 89 -4.64 -10.56 19.80
C ALA A 89 -5.47 -9.83 20.88
N ALA A 90 -4.80 -9.10 21.80
CA ALA A 90 -5.45 -8.36 22.87
C ALA A 90 -6.32 -7.23 22.31
N PRO A 91 -7.62 -7.13 22.62
CA PRO A 91 -8.54 -6.20 21.97
C PRO A 91 -8.06 -4.76 21.95
N ARG A 92 -7.58 -4.22 23.06
CA ARG A 92 -7.11 -2.82 23.14
C ARG A 92 -5.95 -2.56 22.19
N ALA A 93 -4.93 -3.41 22.16
CA ALA A 93 -3.78 -3.30 21.29
C ALA A 93 -4.16 -3.58 19.81
N LYS A 94 -5.07 -4.55 19.55
CA LYS A 94 -5.58 -4.84 18.22
C LYS A 94 -6.24 -3.60 17.60
N TYR A 95 -7.12 -2.95 18.33
CA TYR A 95 -7.83 -1.79 17.81
C TYR A 95 -6.95 -0.53 17.73
N GLU A 96 -5.87 -0.44 18.52
CA GLU A 96 -4.82 0.58 18.31
C GLU A 96 -4.19 0.44 16.91
N VAL A 97 -3.88 -0.78 16.49
CA VAL A 97 -3.34 -1.05 15.14
C VAL A 97 -4.40 -0.84 14.06
N LEU A 98 -5.61 -1.38 14.24
CA LEU A 98 -6.65 -1.35 13.21
C LEU A 98 -7.15 0.06 12.91
N GLN A 99 -7.26 0.95 13.91
CA GLN A 99 -7.67 2.33 13.63
C GLN A 99 -6.65 3.05 12.71
N TRP A 100 -5.35 2.80 12.88
CA TRP A 100 -4.32 3.35 12.00
C TRP A 100 -4.27 2.67 10.63
N LEU A 101 -4.55 1.38 10.57
CA LEU A 101 -4.74 0.69 9.30
C LEU A 101 -5.90 1.30 8.50
N TYR A 102 -7.07 1.46 9.13
CA TYR A 102 -8.23 2.04 8.45
C TYR A 102 -8.08 3.54 8.17
N TRP A 103 -7.37 4.27 9.03
CA TRP A 103 -6.98 5.66 8.75
C TRP A 103 -6.13 5.76 7.47
N GLN A 104 -5.21 4.81 7.27
CA GLN A 104 -4.44 4.75 6.04
C GLN A 104 -5.32 4.43 4.83
N MET A 105 -6.24 3.45 4.94
CA MET A 105 -7.13 3.05 3.84
C MET A 105 -8.14 4.12 3.46
N GLY A 106 -8.69 4.84 4.44
CA GLY A 106 -9.71 5.87 4.21
C GLY A 106 -9.17 7.28 4.03
N GLY A 107 -7.93 7.53 4.44
CA GLY A 107 -7.33 8.87 4.45
C GLY A 107 -6.02 8.96 3.69
N LEU A 108 -4.92 8.51 4.29
CA LEU A 108 -3.57 8.75 3.74
C LEU A 108 -3.41 8.23 2.31
N GLY A 109 -3.76 6.98 2.05
CA GLY A 109 -3.63 6.37 0.73
C GLY A 109 -4.45 7.08 -0.34
N PRO A 110 -5.77 7.24 -0.16
CA PRO A 110 -6.62 7.92 -1.13
C PRO A 110 -6.21 9.38 -1.37
N MET A 111 -5.92 10.16 -0.32
CA MET A 111 -5.60 11.58 -0.48
C MET A 111 -4.22 11.80 -1.10
N ALA A 112 -3.21 11.04 -0.69
CA ALA A 112 -1.90 11.05 -1.33
C ALA A 112 -1.97 10.53 -2.78
N GLY A 113 -2.89 9.60 -3.07
CA GLY A 113 -3.18 9.11 -4.42
C GLY A 113 -3.77 10.20 -5.32
N GLN A 114 -4.73 10.98 -4.82
CA GLN A 114 -5.28 12.14 -5.55
C GLN A 114 -4.23 13.25 -5.72
N ASN A 115 -3.43 13.52 -4.69
CA ASN A 115 -2.29 14.42 -4.82
C ASN A 115 -1.38 13.98 -5.97
N HIS A 116 -0.96 12.72 -5.97
CA HIS A 116 -0.12 12.16 -7.02
C HIS A 116 -0.77 12.29 -8.42
N HIS A 117 -2.08 12.05 -8.51
CA HIS A 117 -2.81 12.19 -9.78
C HIS A 117 -2.75 13.63 -10.31
N PHE A 118 -3.14 14.62 -9.51
CA PHE A 118 -3.20 16.01 -9.97
C PHE A 118 -1.82 16.66 -10.14
N VAL A 119 -0.82 16.25 -9.37
CA VAL A 119 0.54 16.79 -9.47
C VAL A 119 1.35 16.14 -10.59
N GLN A 120 1.16 14.80 -10.85
CA GLN A 120 2.03 14.03 -11.74
C GLN A 120 1.35 13.55 -13.03
N TYR A 121 0.05 13.23 -13.01
CA TYR A 121 -0.59 12.47 -14.08
C TYR A 121 -1.69 13.19 -14.83
N ALA A 122 -2.40 14.12 -14.19
CA ALA A 122 -3.50 14.85 -14.80
C ALA A 122 -3.07 15.51 -16.12
N PRO A 123 -3.89 15.42 -17.19
CA PRO A 123 -3.57 16.02 -18.50
C PRO A 123 -3.54 17.54 -18.44
N GLU A 124 -4.28 18.12 -17.51
CA GLU A 124 -4.34 19.56 -17.27
C GLU A 124 -3.90 19.91 -15.85
N ARG A 125 -3.20 21.04 -15.72
CA ARG A 125 -2.87 21.60 -14.40
C ARG A 125 -4.08 22.35 -13.86
N ILE A 126 -4.65 21.84 -12.78
CA ILE A 126 -5.79 22.46 -12.07
C ILE A 126 -5.25 22.98 -10.73
N PRO A 127 -4.84 24.26 -10.63
CA PRO A 127 -4.15 24.79 -9.46
C PRO A 127 -4.88 24.55 -8.15
N TYR A 128 -6.21 24.76 -8.14
CA TYR A 128 -7.03 24.52 -6.95
C TYR A 128 -7.01 23.05 -6.49
N ALA A 129 -7.13 22.10 -7.41
CA ALA A 129 -7.10 20.68 -7.06
C ALA A 129 -5.71 20.27 -6.54
N MET A 130 -4.65 20.74 -7.21
CA MET A 130 -3.26 20.50 -6.76
C MET A 130 -3.05 21.05 -5.35
N GLU A 131 -3.38 22.32 -5.11
CA GLU A 131 -3.23 22.94 -3.79
C GLU A 131 -4.05 22.22 -2.72
N ARG A 132 -5.29 21.86 -3.02
CA ARG A 132 -6.19 21.15 -2.11
C ARG A 132 -5.60 19.82 -1.64
N TYR A 133 -5.09 19.00 -2.57
CA TYR A 133 -4.55 17.67 -2.23
C TYR A 133 -3.14 17.70 -1.68
N VAL A 134 -2.30 18.66 -2.09
CA VAL A 134 -0.98 18.87 -1.47
C VAL A 134 -1.14 19.26 -0.01
N LYS A 135 -2.04 20.20 0.31
CA LYS A 135 -2.33 20.61 1.70
C LYS A 135 -2.93 19.49 2.53
N GLU A 136 -3.84 18.69 1.95
CA GLU A 136 -4.42 17.56 2.68
C GLU A 136 -3.38 16.47 2.96
N THR A 137 -2.50 16.17 2.01
CA THR A 137 -1.37 15.26 2.21
C THR A 137 -0.45 15.78 3.32
N ASN A 138 -0.13 17.08 3.32
CA ASN A 138 0.66 17.73 4.36
C ASN A 138 0.00 17.58 5.74
N ARG A 139 -1.31 17.84 5.84
CA ARG A 139 -2.07 17.66 7.08
C ARG A 139 -1.99 16.22 7.59
N LEU A 140 -2.12 15.22 6.70
CA LEU A 140 -2.04 13.81 7.06
C LEU A 140 -0.62 13.42 7.50
N TYR A 141 0.42 13.97 6.89
CA TYR A 141 1.80 13.81 7.36
C TYR A 141 1.97 14.40 8.77
N GLY A 142 1.38 15.56 9.04
CA GLY A 142 1.37 16.17 10.38
C GLY A 142 0.68 15.29 11.42
N VAL A 143 -0.44 14.64 11.06
CA VAL A 143 -1.13 13.66 11.95
C VAL A 143 -0.20 12.49 12.29
N LEU A 144 0.46 11.93 11.29
CA LEU A 144 1.36 10.81 11.47
C LEU A 144 2.62 11.22 12.26
N ASN A 145 3.18 12.39 11.97
CA ASN A 145 4.31 12.94 12.72
C ASN A 145 3.99 13.07 14.21
N LYS A 146 2.83 13.65 14.53
CA LYS A 146 2.39 13.80 15.93
C LYS A 146 2.18 12.46 16.62
N GLN A 147 1.65 11.46 15.91
CA GLN A 147 1.46 10.11 16.45
C GLN A 147 2.80 9.44 16.77
N LEU A 148 3.82 9.72 15.99
CA LEU A 148 5.15 9.14 16.12
C LEU A 148 6.05 9.86 17.15
N GLU A 149 5.61 10.98 17.73
CA GLU A 149 6.36 11.65 18.79
C GLU A 149 6.56 10.71 19.99
N GLY A 150 7.83 10.42 20.30
CA GLY A 150 8.22 9.52 21.37
C GLY A 150 7.90 8.04 21.12
N ARG A 151 7.61 7.64 19.89
CA ARG A 151 7.30 6.27 19.49
C ARG A 151 8.21 5.80 18.35
N ASP A 152 8.57 4.52 18.39
CA ASP A 152 9.31 3.90 17.30
C ASP A 152 8.42 3.51 16.12
N TYR A 153 7.16 3.14 16.38
CA TYR A 153 6.18 2.70 15.40
C TYR A 153 4.80 3.28 15.69
N ILE A 154 3.93 3.29 14.68
CA ILE A 154 2.64 3.99 14.69
C ILE A 154 1.73 3.56 15.86
N ALA A 155 1.66 2.25 16.12
CA ALA A 155 0.83 1.68 17.20
C ALA A 155 1.67 1.17 18.40
N GLY A 156 2.88 1.72 18.59
CA GLY A 156 3.82 1.31 19.63
C GLY A 156 4.80 0.25 19.13
N ASP A 157 4.34 -0.97 18.91
CA ASP A 157 5.13 -2.02 18.27
C ASP A 157 4.95 -2.03 16.76
N TYR A 158 5.95 -2.58 16.04
CA TYR A 158 5.90 -2.73 14.58
C TYR A 158 4.70 -3.59 14.16
N SER A 159 3.89 -3.08 13.25
CA SER A 159 2.60 -3.67 12.92
C SER A 159 2.20 -3.47 11.45
N ILE A 160 1.06 -4.05 11.08
CA ILE A 160 0.45 -3.83 9.75
C ILE A 160 0.08 -2.37 9.49
N ALA A 161 -0.05 -1.52 10.50
CA ALA A 161 -0.26 -0.09 10.33
C ALA A 161 0.96 0.59 9.71
N ASP A 162 2.17 0.22 10.17
CA ASP A 162 3.43 0.73 9.60
C ASP A 162 3.63 0.26 8.16
N MET A 163 3.37 -1.02 7.91
CA MET A 163 3.48 -1.61 6.56
C MET A 163 2.49 -0.98 5.57
N ALA A 164 1.31 -0.58 6.05
CA ALA A 164 0.31 0.09 5.23
C ALA A 164 0.69 1.55 4.90
N CYS A 165 1.25 2.27 5.87
CA CYS A 165 1.56 3.70 5.72
C CYS A 165 2.85 3.94 4.93
N TYR A 166 3.91 3.17 5.20
CA TYR A 166 5.25 3.41 4.66
C TYR A 166 5.30 3.59 3.14
N PRO A 167 4.71 2.71 2.30
CA PRO A 167 4.78 2.86 0.85
C PRO A 167 4.15 4.13 0.30
N TRP A 168 3.24 4.75 1.03
CA TRP A 168 2.61 6.02 0.66
C TRP A 168 3.41 7.24 1.08
N ILE A 169 4.37 7.08 2.01
CA ILE A 169 5.34 8.12 2.36
C ILE A 169 6.54 8.10 1.41
N VAL A 170 6.96 6.93 0.90
CA VAL A 170 8.12 6.80 -0.01
C VAL A 170 8.13 7.84 -1.16
N PRO A 171 7.02 8.13 -1.85
CA PRO A 171 7.01 9.14 -2.91
C PRO A 171 6.79 10.60 -2.42
N TYR A 172 7.22 10.94 -1.21
CA TYR A 172 6.93 12.24 -0.58
C TYR A 172 7.34 13.45 -1.44
N GLU A 173 8.50 13.42 -2.08
CA GLU A 173 8.94 14.52 -2.96
C GLU A 173 8.01 14.71 -4.15
N ARG A 174 7.56 13.60 -4.75
CA ARG A 174 6.60 13.61 -5.87
C ARG A 174 5.20 14.06 -5.44
N GLN A 175 4.91 14.03 -4.14
CA GLN A 175 3.70 14.56 -3.50
C GLN A 175 3.89 16.01 -3.03
N GLN A 176 5.04 16.65 -3.36
CA GLN A 176 5.41 17.99 -2.94
C GLN A 176 5.45 18.15 -1.40
N GLN A 177 5.91 17.11 -0.70
CA GLN A 177 6.16 17.16 0.73
C GLN A 177 7.67 17.18 1.02
N LYS A 178 8.04 17.68 2.20
CA LYS A 178 9.40 17.68 2.72
C LYS A 178 9.39 16.97 4.07
N LEU A 179 10.15 15.87 4.19
CA LEU A 179 10.19 15.10 5.44
C LEU A 179 10.85 15.87 6.58
N GLU A 180 11.72 16.84 6.27
CA GLU A 180 12.37 17.70 7.26
C GLU A 180 11.37 18.54 8.07
N ASP A 181 10.19 18.82 7.51
CA ASP A 181 9.10 19.50 8.20
C ASP A 181 8.41 18.61 9.26
N PHE A 182 8.71 17.28 9.26
CA PHE A 182 8.08 16.25 10.06
C PHE A 182 9.12 15.34 10.75
N PRO A 183 9.86 15.80 11.76
CA PRO A 183 11.05 15.11 12.27
C PRO A 183 10.77 13.71 12.86
N ALA A 184 9.63 13.49 13.53
CA ALA A 184 9.27 12.16 14.05
C ALA A 184 8.90 11.20 12.92
N LEU A 185 8.19 11.69 11.90
CA LEU A 185 7.89 10.92 10.70
C LEU A 185 9.15 10.58 9.92
N MET A 186 10.09 11.52 9.80
CA MET A 186 11.39 11.29 9.13
C MET A 186 12.19 10.19 9.83
N ALA A 187 12.31 10.24 11.15
CA ALA A 187 13.00 9.21 11.93
C ALA A 187 12.35 7.82 11.78
N TRP A 188 11.03 7.75 11.78
CA TRP A 188 10.30 6.53 11.50
C TRP A 188 10.51 6.04 10.06
N PHE A 189 10.47 6.93 9.08
CA PHE A 189 10.69 6.62 7.68
C PHE A 189 12.06 5.99 7.44
N GLU A 190 13.11 6.54 8.03
CA GLU A 190 14.47 6.01 7.96
C GLU A 190 14.56 4.62 8.63
N ARG A 191 13.92 4.44 9.79
CA ARG A 191 13.84 3.15 10.49
C ARG A 191 13.15 2.10 9.64
N MET A 192 12.06 2.45 8.98
CA MET A 192 11.36 1.57 8.05
C MET A 192 12.22 1.20 6.84
N ALA A 193 12.88 2.19 6.22
CA ALA A 193 13.76 1.99 5.07
C ALA A 193 14.94 1.06 5.38
N ALA A 194 15.46 1.10 6.60
CA ALA A 194 16.59 0.29 7.04
C ALA A 194 16.24 -1.19 7.33
N ARG A 195 14.95 -1.55 7.34
CA ARG A 195 14.54 -2.93 7.63
C ARG A 195 14.90 -3.87 6.48
N PRO A 196 15.62 -4.97 6.73
CA PRO A 196 16.05 -5.88 5.65
C PRO A 196 14.89 -6.44 4.82
N ALA A 197 13.74 -6.70 5.43
CA ALA A 197 12.57 -7.18 4.73
C ALA A 197 11.93 -6.11 3.83
N VAL A 198 11.95 -4.85 4.25
CA VAL A 198 11.51 -3.73 3.42
C VAL A 198 12.43 -3.59 2.21
N VAL A 199 13.76 -3.65 2.40
CA VAL A 199 14.72 -3.61 1.29
C VAL A 199 14.42 -4.72 0.28
N ARG A 200 14.31 -5.98 0.73
CA ARG A 200 13.99 -7.11 -0.17
C ARG A 200 12.66 -6.94 -0.90
N ALA A 201 11.63 -6.40 -0.24
CA ALA A 201 10.34 -6.17 -0.86
C ALA A 201 10.43 -5.18 -2.04
N TYR A 202 11.27 -4.15 -1.92
CA TYR A 202 11.50 -3.18 -3.00
C TYR A 202 12.44 -3.72 -4.09
N GLU A 203 13.43 -4.55 -3.75
CA GLU A 203 14.27 -5.24 -4.73
C GLU A 203 13.41 -6.13 -5.65
N LYS A 204 12.47 -6.91 -5.09
CA LYS A 204 11.55 -7.74 -5.89
C LYS A 204 10.64 -6.91 -6.82
N ALA A 205 10.30 -5.70 -6.42
CA ALA A 205 9.52 -4.79 -7.28
C ALA A 205 10.29 -4.42 -8.56
N ALA A 206 11.59 -4.22 -8.47
CA ALA A 206 12.44 -3.91 -9.64
C ALA A 206 12.50 -5.06 -10.66
N GLU A 207 12.28 -6.30 -10.22
CA GLU A 207 12.21 -7.47 -11.12
C GLU A 207 10.89 -7.54 -11.89
N VAL A 208 9.80 -6.97 -11.34
CA VAL A 208 8.44 -7.05 -11.93
C VAL A 208 8.18 -5.94 -12.94
N ASN A 209 8.60 -4.73 -12.64
CA ASN A 209 8.38 -3.58 -13.49
C ASN A 209 9.61 -2.70 -13.58
N THR A 210 10.22 -2.68 -14.75
CA THR A 210 11.39 -1.86 -15.07
C THR A 210 11.03 -0.60 -15.86
N ALA A 211 9.73 -0.36 -16.17
CA ALA A 211 9.29 0.79 -16.93
C ALA A 211 9.48 2.09 -16.12
N ALA A 212 10.30 3.00 -16.65
CA ALA A 212 10.60 4.27 -15.98
C ALA A 212 9.42 5.25 -15.96
N THR A 213 8.52 5.16 -16.94
CA THR A 213 7.42 6.11 -17.10
C THR A 213 6.13 5.45 -17.57
N MET A 214 5.00 6.03 -17.17
CA MET A 214 3.68 5.62 -17.63
C MET A 214 3.40 6.15 -19.04
N THR A 215 3.04 5.26 -19.99
CA THR A 215 2.69 5.65 -21.36
C THR A 215 1.33 6.35 -21.44
N PRO A 216 1.03 7.09 -22.53
CA PRO A 216 -0.31 7.66 -22.74
C PRO A 216 -1.43 6.61 -22.74
N GLU A 217 -1.18 5.45 -23.35
CA GLU A 217 -2.12 4.31 -23.41
C GLU A 217 -2.41 3.78 -22.01
N ALA A 218 -1.37 3.60 -21.19
CA ALA A 218 -1.53 3.18 -19.80
C ALA A 218 -2.34 4.19 -18.98
N LYS A 219 -2.15 5.50 -19.19
CA LYS A 219 -2.96 6.56 -18.56
C LYS A 219 -4.44 6.44 -18.94
N THR A 220 -4.75 6.18 -20.20
CA THR A 220 -6.12 5.99 -20.68
C THR A 220 -6.77 4.77 -20.00
N ILE A 221 -6.04 3.66 -19.91
CA ILE A 221 -6.52 2.44 -19.23
C ILE A 221 -6.77 2.70 -17.74
N LEU A 222 -5.86 3.39 -17.05
CA LEU A 222 -5.92 3.58 -15.62
C LEU A 222 -6.93 4.64 -15.17
N PHE A 223 -7.05 5.74 -15.92
CA PHE A 223 -7.82 6.92 -15.51
C PHE A 223 -9.11 7.12 -16.32
N GLY A 224 -9.29 6.42 -17.44
CA GLY A 224 -10.49 6.48 -18.28
C GLY A 224 -11.57 5.45 -17.96
N GLN A 225 -11.50 4.79 -16.78
CA GLN A 225 -12.45 3.75 -16.41
C GLN A 225 -13.83 4.32 -16.06
N THR A 226 -14.87 3.70 -16.61
CA THR A 226 -16.29 3.96 -16.31
C THR A 226 -16.99 2.66 -15.94
N ALA A 227 -18.24 2.73 -15.49
CA ALA A 227 -19.06 1.54 -15.25
C ALA A 227 -19.18 0.70 -16.55
N ARG A 228 -19.05 -0.61 -16.41
CA ARG A 228 -19.17 -1.59 -17.49
C ARG A 228 -20.32 -2.54 -17.22
#